data_64aefc63d726266f784018238159c394
#
_entry.id   64aefc63d726266f784018238159c394
#
_cell.length_a   1.000
_cell.length_b   1.000
_cell.length_c   1.000
_cell.angle_alpha   90.00
_cell.angle_beta   90.00
_cell.angle_gamma   90.00
#
_symmetry.space_group_name_H-M   'P 1'
#
loop_
_entity.id
_entity.type
_entity.pdbx_description
1 polymer ?
#
loop_
_entity_poly.entity_id
_entity_poly.type
_entity_poly.pdbx_seq_one_letter_code
_entity_poly.pdbx_strand_id
1 'polypeptide(L)'
;MILAGRASRSMTGWNERIALAEKLDAPVLSSIKLAAAFPTTHRLHPIPPFQGLPKSAAALIKSADVILALDWLDLAGTFKQAYGGEAIGAKVIHVSCDAHSHRGWSADYQGLPPADVYMLCETDAAVPLLLEACAKRTASVALPAKPALPPIPDAVSLRTVAVALEEATRGVRQRRH
;
A
#
# COMPACT_ATOMS: atom_id res chain seq x y z
N MET A 1 -8.74 3.68 3.74
CA MET A 1 -7.31 3.49 3.47
C MET A 1 -7.08 2.60 2.25
N ILE A 2 -5.86 2.58 1.68
CA ILE A 2 -5.51 1.74 0.53
C ILE A 2 -4.37 0.78 0.92
N LEU A 3 -4.52 -0.50 0.62
CA LEU A 3 -3.43 -1.48 0.67
C LEU A 3 -2.95 -1.68 -0.77
N ALA A 4 -1.80 -1.09 -1.12
CA ALA A 4 -1.26 -1.15 -2.47
C ALA A 4 -0.41 -2.42 -2.64
N GLY A 5 -0.95 -3.37 -3.40
CA GLY A 5 -0.39 -4.69 -3.65
C GLY A 5 0.26 -4.82 -5.02
N ARG A 6 -0.02 -5.94 -5.70
CA ARG A 6 0.49 -6.21 -7.04
C ARG A 6 -0.14 -5.22 -8.03
N ALA A 7 0.70 -4.45 -8.66
CA ALA A 7 0.29 -3.44 -9.65
C ALA A 7 1.27 -3.42 -10.82
N SER A 8 0.83 -2.93 -11.95
CA SER A 8 1.71 -2.78 -13.09
C SER A 8 2.82 -1.76 -12.82
N ARG A 9 3.87 -1.83 -13.65
CA ARG A 9 4.96 -0.85 -13.67
C ARG A 9 4.69 0.29 -14.64
N SER A 10 3.46 0.39 -15.16
CA SER A 10 3.02 1.47 -16.03
C SER A 10 3.08 2.80 -15.29
N MET A 11 3.64 3.83 -15.91
CA MET A 11 3.65 5.18 -15.35
C MET A 11 2.23 5.75 -15.26
N THR A 12 1.35 5.40 -16.19
CA THR A 12 -0.06 5.80 -16.14
C THR A 12 -0.73 5.23 -14.90
N GLY A 13 -0.68 3.91 -14.70
CA GLY A 13 -1.24 3.26 -13.52
C GLY A 13 -0.60 3.73 -12.21
N TRP A 14 0.71 4.05 -12.22
CA TRP A 14 1.39 4.67 -11.08
C TRP A 14 0.77 6.02 -10.70
N ASN A 15 0.58 6.91 -11.68
CA ASN A 15 0.03 8.24 -11.46
C ASN A 15 -1.45 8.17 -11.05
N GLU A 16 -2.22 7.26 -11.64
CA GLU A 16 -3.63 7.05 -11.29
C GLU A 16 -3.80 6.55 -9.85
N ARG A 17 -2.93 5.65 -9.37
CA ARG A 17 -2.93 5.21 -7.96
C ARG A 17 -2.62 6.37 -7.01
N ILE A 18 -1.68 7.23 -7.36
CA ILE A 18 -1.38 8.44 -6.59
C ILE A 18 -2.60 9.36 -6.56
N ALA A 19 -3.17 9.66 -7.74
CA ALA A 19 -4.34 10.52 -7.87
C ALA A 19 -5.55 10.00 -7.10
N LEU A 20 -5.79 8.68 -7.11
CA LEU A 20 -6.86 8.06 -6.32
C LEU A 20 -6.63 8.25 -4.81
N ALA A 21 -5.41 7.98 -4.33
CA ALA A 21 -5.07 8.16 -2.93
C ALA A 21 -5.24 9.63 -2.49
N GLU A 22 -4.80 10.58 -3.32
CA GLU A 22 -4.96 12.01 -3.06
C GLU A 22 -6.42 12.47 -3.10
N LYS A 23 -7.20 11.98 -4.07
CA LYS A 23 -8.63 12.30 -4.18
C LYS A 23 -9.40 11.86 -2.96
N LEU A 24 -9.07 10.69 -2.43
CA LEU A 24 -9.69 10.10 -1.25
C LEU A 24 -9.05 10.56 0.08
N ASP A 25 -7.94 11.30 0.01
CA ASP A 25 -7.05 11.58 1.16
C ASP A 25 -6.82 10.32 2.01
N ALA A 26 -6.56 9.19 1.33
CA ALA A 26 -6.49 7.88 1.94
C ALA A 26 -5.05 7.48 2.23
N PRO A 27 -4.70 7.10 3.46
CA PRO A 27 -3.39 6.54 3.75
C PRO A 27 -3.17 5.25 2.97
N VAL A 28 -1.94 5.08 2.50
CA VAL A 28 -1.51 3.93 1.69
C VAL A 28 -0.48 3.13 2.45
N LEU A 29 -0.63 1.82 2.48
CA LEU A 29 0.38 0.88 2.92
C LEU A 29 0.90 0.06 1.74
N SER A 30 2.15 -0.32 1.77
CA SER A 30 2.78 -1.20 0.80
C SER A 30 3.68 -2.24 1.48
N SER A 31 3.96 -3.33 0.80
CA SER A 31 4.80 -4.43 1.30
C SER A 31 6.12 -4.49 0.54
N ILE A 32 7.20 -4.89 1.22
CA ILE A 32 8.50 -5.16 0.57
C ILE A 32 8.48 -6.43 -0.29
N LYS A 33 7.46 -7.28 -0.15
CA LYS A 33 7.25 -8.48 -0.99
C LYS A 33 6.83 -8.12 -2.42
N LEU A 34 6.48 -6.87 -2.67
CA LEU A 34 5.90 -6.40 -3.91
C LEU A 34 6.82 -5.39 -4.60
N ALA A 35 6.68 -5.26 -5.92
CA ALA A 35 7.34 -4.18 -6.66
C ALA A 35 6.81 -2.81 -6.20
N ALA A 36 7.45 -1.74 -6.65
CA ALA A 36 7.06 -0.37 -6.32
C ALA A 36 5.59 -0.11 -6.69
N ALA A 37 4.70 -0.18 -5.70
CA ALA A 37 3.27 0.00 -5.89
C ALA A 37 2.82 1.44 -5.64
N PHE A 38 3.56 2.19 -4.80
CA PHE A 38 3.26 3.55 -4.41
C PHE A 38 4.54 4.28 -3.95
N PRO A 39 4.67 5.61 -4.15
CA PRO A 39 5.86 6.34 -3.72
C PRO A 39 5.98 6.39 -2.20
N THR A 40 7.08 5.83 -1.68
CA THR A 40 7.33 5.75 -0.23
C THR A 40 7.62 7.10 0.42
N THR A 41 7.98 8.10 -0.38
CA THR A 41 8.19 9.48 0.08
C THR A 41 6.89 10.29 0.16
N HIS A 42 5.80 9.80 -0.43
CA HIS A 42 4.53 10.50 -0.47
C HIS A 42 3.94 10.73 0.95
N ARG A 43 3.25 11.85 1.17
CA ARG A 43 2.64 12.16 2.48
C ARG A 43 1.65 11.11 2.96
N LEU A 44 0.89 10.52 2.02
CA LEU A 44 -0.11 9.48 2.31
C LEU A 44 0.51 8.08 2.51
N HIS A 45 1.82 7.92 2.46
CA HIS A 45 2.53 6.69 2.79
C HIS A 45 3.26 6.84 4.13
N PRO A 46 2.53 6.80 5.27
CA PRO A 46 3.08 7.19 6.56
C PRO A 46 4.02 6.15 7.17
N ILE A 47 3.92 4.90 6.75
CA ILE A 47 4.66 3.77 7.32
C ILE A 47 5.54 3.15 6.23
N PRO A 48 6.85 2.95 6.47
CA PRO A 48 7.72 2.28 5.51
C PRO A 48 7.18 0.92 5.05
N PRO A 49 7.49 0.45 3.83
CA PRO A 49 7.10 -0.87 3.37
C PRO A 49 7.59 -1.95 4.34
N PHE A 50 6.77 -2.96 4.59
CA PHE A 50 7.06 -4.00 5.58
C PHE A 50 6.82 -5.41 5.01
N GLN A 51 7.41 -6.41 5.66
CA GLN A 51 7.12 -7.83 5.42
C GLN A 51 6.13 -8.36 6.45
N GLY A 52 6.47 -8.25 7.74
CA GLY A 52 5.54 -8.54 8.85
C GLY A 52 4.82 -7.27 9.27
N LEU A 53 3.57 -7.37 9.67
CA LEU A 53 2.73 -6.22 9.98
C LEU A 53 3.20 -5.50 11.27
N PRO A 54 3.75 -4.27 11.19
CA PRO A 54 4.14 -3.52 12.38
C PRO A 54 2.89 -3.04 13.14
N LYS A 55 3.04 -2.83 14.47
CA LYS A 55 1.94 -2.38 15.34
C LYS A 55 1.28 -1.08 14.84
N SER A 56 2.08 -0.16 14.31
CA SER A 56 1.57 1.10 13.73
C SER A 56 0.68 0.87 12.50
N ALA A 57 1.05 -0.08 11.62
CA ALA A 57 0.23 -0.43 10.48
C ALA A 57 -1.05 -1.17 10.90
N ALA A 58 -0.95 -2.06 11.88
CA ALA A 58 -2.13 -2.73 12.46
C ALA A 58 -3.12 -1.71 13.07
N ALA A 59 -2.62 -0.72 13.81
CA ALA A 59 -3.45 0.34 14.36
C ALA A 59 -4.12 1.19 13.26
N LEU A 60 -3.39 1.50 12.19
CA LEU A 60 -3.94 2.24 11.05
C LEU A 60 -5.01 1.44 10.31
N ILE A 61 -4.82 0.12 10.13
CA ILE A 61 -5.81 -0.78 9.55
C ILE A 61 -7.08 -0.82 10.42
N LYS A 62 -6.93 -0.95 11.73
CA LYS A 62 -8.06 -0.98 12.69
C LYS A 62 -8.85 0.34 12.74
N SER A 63 -8.21 1.47 12.45
CA SER A 63 -8.85 2.78 12.45
C SER A 63 -9.62 3.11 11.17
N ALA A 64 -9.49 2.28 10.13
CA ALA A 64 -10.13 2.52 8.85
C ALA A 64 -11.62 2.14 8.89
N ASP A 65 -12.44 2.97 8.27
CA ASP A 65 -13.85 2.71 7.96
C ASP A 65 -14.02 1.89 6.67
N VAL A 66 -13.15 2.14 5.69
CA VAL A 66 -13.08 1.42 4.40
C VAL A 66 -11.64 1.05 4.09
N ILE A 67 -11.43 -0.19 3.68
CA ILE A 67 -10.14 -0.71 3.20
C ILE A 67 -10.30 -1.09 1.74
N LEU A 68 -9.60 -0.38 0.85
CA LEU A 68 -9.45 -0.75 -0.55
C LEU A 68 -8.14 -1.54 -0.70
N ALA A 69 -8.24 -2.83 -0.91
CA ALA A 69 -7.10 -3.70 -1.19
C ALA A 69 -6.92 -3.84 -2.71
N LEU A 70 -5.87 -3.23 -3.22
CA LEU A 70 -5.47 -3.29 -4.63
C LEU A 70 -4.50 -4.47 -4.81
N ASP A 71 -5.05 -5.66 -4.98
CA ASP A 71 -4.31 -6.91 -5.18
C ASP A 71 -3.23 -7.15 -4.11
N TRP A 72 -3.61 -6.93 -2.84
CA TRP A 72 -2.74 -7.15 -1.69
C TRP A 72 -2.46 -8.64 -1.51
N LEU A 73 -1.19 -8.98 -1.43
CA LEU A 73 -0.70 -10.33 -1.45
C LEU A 73 -1.12 -11.06 -0.20
N ASP A 74 -1.54 -11.55 0.48
CA ASP A 74 -1.96 -12.17 1.74
C ASP A 74 -2.84 -11.23 2.58
N LEU A 75 -3.95 -10.83 1.99
CA LEU A 75 -4.90 -9.94 2.66
C LEU A 75 -5.49 -10.60 3.92
N ALA A 76 -5.83 -11.89 3.86
CA ALA A 76 -6.36 -12.64 5.00
C ALA A 76 -5.35 -12.73 6.15
N GLY A 77 -4.08 -13.00 5.84
CA GLY A 77 -3.00 -13.02 6.83
C GLY A 77 -2.74 -11.65 7.43
N THR A 78 -2.83 -10.59 6.64
CA THR A 78 -2.72 -9.22 7.11
C THR A 78 -3.83 -8.89 8.11
N PHE A 79 -5.07 -9.26 7.80
CA PHE A 79 -6.20 -9.05 8.71
C PHE A 79 -6.09 -9.92 9.98
N LYS A 80 -5.64 -11.17 9.85
CA LYS A 80 -5.37 -12.01 11.03
C LYS A 80 -4.33 -11.38 11.96
N GLN A 81 -3.24 -10.83 11.39
CA GLN A 81 -2.23 -10.13 12.17
C GLN A 81 -2.75 -8.84 12.80
N ALA A 82 -3.58 -8.07 12.07
CA ALA A 82 -4.15 -6.82 12.57
C ALA A 82 -5.20 -7.04 13.65
N TYR A 83 -6.15 -7.95 13.41
CA TYR A 83 -7.34 -8.12 14.26
C TYR A 83 -7.25 -9.30 15.23
N GLY A 84 -6.27 -10.23 15.05
CA GLY A 84 -6.06 -11.35 15.97
C GLY A 84 -7.20 -12.38 16.03
N GLY A 85 -8.20 -12.27 15.17
CA GLY A 85 -9.44 -13.08 15.20
C GLY A 85 -10.68 -12.28 15.59
N GLU A 86 -10.53 -11.02 15.99
CA GLU A 86 -11.66 -10.11 16.15
C GLU A 86 -12.32 -9.81 14.79
N ALA A 87 -13.59 -9.40 14.80
CA ALA A 87 -14.30 -9.00 13.59
C ALA A 87 -13.66 -7.75 12.97
N ILE A 88 -13.60 -7.71 11.65
CA ILE A 88 -13.11 -6.54 10.90
C ILE A 88 -14.20 -5.47 10.93
N GLY A 89 -13.90 -4.32 11.56
CA GLY A 89 -14.84 -3.21 11.67
C GLY A 89 -14.98 -2.40 10.37
N ALA A 90 -14.01 -2.49 9.46
CA ALA A 90 -13.99 -1.77 8.20
C ALA A 90 -14.78 -2.51 7.10
N LYS A 91 -15.33 -1.77 6.14
CA LYS A 91 -15.77 -2.33 4.87
C LYS A 91 -14.58 -2.64 3.98
N VAL A 92 -14.52 -3.85 3.46
CA VAL A 92 -13.40 -4.34 2.66
C VAL A 92 -13.80 -4.45 1.19
N ILE A 93 -13.09 -3.71 0.35
CA ILE A 93 -13.18 -3.79 -1.11
C ILE A 93 -11.88 -4.45 -1.59
N HIS A 94 -11.98 -5.63 -2.18
CA HIS A 94 -10.84 -6.38 -2.68
C HIS A 94 -10.84 -6.42 -4.20
N VAL A 95 -9.89 -5.74 -4.80
CA VAL A 95 -9.60 -5.78 -6.24
C VAL A 95 -8.47 -6.77 -6.45
N SER A 96 -8.73 -7.90 -7.11
CA SER A 96 -7.71 -8.92 -7.36
C SER A 96 -8.17 -9.87 -8.46
N CYS A 97 -7.22 -10.43 -9.21
CA CYS A 97 -7.46 -11.54 -10.12
C CYS A 97 -7.45 -12.91 -9.43
N ASP A 98 -7.09 -12.98 -8.15
CA ASP A 98 -7.05 -14.22 -7.39
C ASP A 98 -8.46 -14.57 -6.90
N ALA A 99 -9.21 -15.38 -7.66
CA ALA A 99 -10.57 -15.81 -7.31
C ALA A 99 -10.59 -16.84 -6.17
N HIS A 100 -9.45 -17.48 -5.87
CA HIS A 100 -9.32 -18.54 -4.86
C HIS A 100 -8.05 -18.34 -4.04
N SER A 101 -8.00 -18.97 -2.85
CA SER A 101 -6.75 -19.06 -2.11
C SER A 101 -5.73 -19.90 -2.88
N HIS A 102 -4.47 -19.51 -2.83
CA HIS A 102 -3.38 -20.24 -3.50
C HIS A 102 -2.24 -20.51 -2.51
N ARG A 103 -1.50 -21.59 -2.76
CA ARG A 103 -0.29 -21.92 -2.00
C ARG A 103 0.93 -21.25 -2.62
N GLY A 104 0.98 -19.93 -2.51
CA GLY A 104 2.14 -19.16 -2.95
C GLY A 104 3.12 -18.92 -1.81
N TRP A 105 4.40 -18.84 -2.12
CA TRP A 105 5.46 -18.50 -1.15
C TRP A 105 5.23 -17.19 -0.39
N SER A 106 4.43 -16.35 -0.95
CA SER A 106 4.15 -15.01 -0.46
C SER A 106 2.84 -14.90 0.33
N ALA A 107 2.02 -15.96 0.35
CA ALA A 107 0.79 -16.03 1.12
C ALA A 107 1.01 -16.88 2.39
N ASP A 108 1.40 -16.24 3.48
CA ASP A 108 1.78 -16.92 4.71
C ASP A 108 0.59 -17.60 5.40
N TYR A 109 -0.60 -17.02 5.28
CA TYR A 109 -1.81 -17.54 5.94
C TYR A 109 -2.65 -18.47 5.05
N GLN A 110 -2.63 -18.27 3.76
CA GLN A 110 -3.34 -19.06 2.75
C GLN A 110 -4.87 -19.19 2.99
N GLY A 111 -5.46 -18.19 3.64
CA GLY A 111 -6.91 -18.10 3.83
C GLY A 111 -7.56 -17.19 2.81
N LEU A 112 -8.85 -17.40 2.56
CA LEU A 112 -9.64 -16.46 1.76
C LEU A 112 -9.79 -15.14 2.53
N PRO A 113 -9.55 -14.00 1.88
CA PRO A 113 -9.77 -12.72 2.53
C PRO A 113 -11.26 -12.46 2.70
N PRO A 114 -11.70 -11.98 3.86
CA PRO A 114 -13.04 -11.45 3.99
C PRO A 114 -13.14 -10.16 3.16
N ALA A 115 -14.16 -10.08 2.31
CA ALA A 115 -14.43 -8.88 1.51
C ALA A 115 -15.94 -8.64 1.44
N ASP A 116 -16.36 -7.38 1.64
CA ASP A 116 -17.74 -6.96 1.42
C ASP A 116 -18.01 -6.78 -0.08
N VAL A 117 -17.02 -6.33 -0.82
CA VAL A 117 -17.05 -6.20 -2.30
C VAL A 117 -15.80 -6.84 -2.89
N TYR A 118 -16.01 -7.74 -3.83
CA TYR A 118 -14.93 -8.38 -4.58
C TYR A 118 -15.00 -7.98 -6.04
N MET A 119 -13.91 -7.38 -6.54
CA MET A 119 -13.75 -6.97 -7.93
C MET A 119 -12.72 -7.87 -8.60
N LEU A 120 -13.19 -8.84 -9.40
CA LEU A 120 -12.32 -9.79 -10.10
C LEU A 120 -11.72 -9.13 -11.35
N CYS A 121 -10.73 -8.31 -11.17
CA CYS A 121 -10.00 -7.62 -12.24
C CYS A 121 -8.62 -7.19 -11.77
N GLU A 122 -7.80 -6.77 -12.73
CA GLU A 122 -6.51 -6.14 -12.45
C GLU A 122 -6.69 -4.75 -11.83
N THR A 123 -5.72 -4.34 -11.03
CA THR A 123 -5.72 -3.03 -10.36
C THR A 123 -5.76 -1.87 -11.37
N ASP A 124 -5.07 -2.00 -12.50
CA ASP A 124 -5.00 -0.97 -13.53
C ASP A 124 -6.31 -0.84 -14.33
N ALA A 125 -7.21 -1.82 -14.26
CA ALA A 125 -8.57 -1.71 -14.79
C ALA A 125 -9.52 -1.04 -13.78
N ALA A 126 -9.37 -1.32 -12.50
CA ALA A 126 -10.25 -0.80 -11.46
C ALA A 126 -9.93 0.66 -11.05
N VAL A 127 -8.64 0.99 -10.91
CA VAL A 127 -8.20 2.28 -10.37
C VAL A 127 -8.72 3.49 -11.16
N PRO A 128 -8.64 3.55 -12.51
CA PRO A 128 -9.18 4.68 -13.26
C PRO A 128 -10.70 4.83 -13.09
N LEU A 129 -11.43 3.73 -13.04
CA LEU A 129 -12.89 3.76 -12.83
C LEU A 129 -13.25 4.25 -11.42
N LEU A 130 -12.50 3.81 -10.41
CA LEU A 130 -12.67 4.30 -9.04
C LEU A 130 -12.28 5.79 -8.94
N LEU A 131 -11.22 6.19 -9.63
CA LEU A 131 -10.80 7.59 -9.69
C LEU A 131 -11.88 8.47 -10.31
N GLU A 132 -12.59 8.00 -11.33
CA GLU A 132 -13.70 8.72 -11.94
C GLU A 132 -14.92 8.76 -11.01
N ALA A 133 -15.35 7.62 -10.48
CA ALA A 133 -16.58 7.46 -9.73
C ALA A 133 -16.58 8.06 -8.32
N CYS A 134 -15.42 8.06 -7.64
CA CYS A 134 -15.34 8.54 -6.27
C CYS A 134 -15.41 10.07 -6.19
N ALA A 135 -16.15 10.59 -5.24
CA ALA A 135 -16.09 12.01 -4.90
C ALA A 135 -14.76 12.35 -4.18
N LYS A 136 -14.30 13.58 -4.34
CA LYS A 136 -13.13 14.06 -3.58
C LYS A 136 -13.49 14.17 -2.09
N ARG A 137 -12.66 13.60 -1.23
CA ARG A 137 -12.81 13.74 0.23
C ARG A 137 -12.48 15.18 0.64
N THR A 138 -13.31 15.76 1.48
CA THR A 138 -13.14 17.11 2.00
C THR A 138 -12.48 17.14 3.38
N ALA A 139 -12.63 16.07 4.16
CA ALA A 139 -12.03 15.95 5.49
C ALA A 139 -10.63 15.32 5.39
N SER A 140 -9.64 15.95 6.02
CA SER A 140 -8.29 15.38 6.08
C SER A 140 -8.18 14.29 7.13
N VAL A 141 -7.41 13.24 6.82
CA VAL A 141 -7.11 12.15 7.76
C VAL A 141 -5.85 12.50 8.54
N ALA A 142 -5.93 12.39 9.86
CA ALA A 142 -4.73 12.48 10.70
C ALA A 142 -3.85 11.26 10.47
N LEU A 143 -2.64 11.48 9.97
CA LEU A 143 -1.67 10.43 9.70
C LEU A 143 -0.64 10.34 10.83
N PRO A 144 -0.15 9.14 11.16
CA PRO A 144 0.97 9.00 12.06
C PRO A 144 2.20 9.72 11.48
N ALA A 145 2.95 10.40 12.33
CA ALA A 145 4.20 11.04 11.91
C ALA A 145 5.17 9.98 11.37
N LYS A 146 5.82 10.29 10.26
CA LYS A 146 6.90 9.42 9.77
C LYS A 146 8.01 9.34 10.82
N PRO A 147 8.53 8.14 11.11
CA PRO A 147 9.63 8.02 12.05
C PRO A 147 10.83 8.83 11.57
N ALA A 148 11.42 9.59 12.48
CA ALA A 148 12.66 10.31 12.20
C ALA A 148 13.74 9.30 11.80
N LEU A 149 14.42 9.58 10.70
CA LEU A 149 15.54 8.76 10.30
C LEU A 149 16.74 9.04 11.22
N PRO A 150 17.43 8.03 11.76
CA PRO A 150 18.64 8.24 12.55
C PRO A 150 19.71 8.95 11.72
N PRO A 151 20.67 9.66 12.32
CA PRO A 151 21.75 10.33 11.57
C PRO A 151 22.52 9.34 10.69
N ILE A 152 23.04 9.84 9.56
CA ILE A 152 23.86 9.03 8.65
C ILE A 152 25.20 8.78 9.36
N PRO A 153 25.62 7.52 9.56
CA PRO A 153 26.92 7.24 10.16
C PRO A 153 28.06 7.61 9.21
N ASP A 154 29.21 7.99 9.75
CA ASP A 154 30.42 8.29 8.96
C ASP A 154 31.00 7.03 8.28
N ALA A 155 30.69 5.85 8.79
CA ALA A 155 31.10 4.58 8.20
C ALA A 155 30.19 4.12 7.08
N VAL A 156 30.70 3.32 6.15
CA VAL A 156 29.92 2.67 5.11
C VAL A 156 28.88 1.74 5.74
N SER A 157 27.61 2.00 5.47
CA SER A 157 26.45 1.26 5.97
C SER A 157 25.41 1.13 4.87
N LEU A 158 24.43 0.23 5.04
CA LEU A 158 23.30 0.13 4.13
C LEU A 158 22.59 1.49 3.96
N ARG A 159 22.59 2.29 4.99
CA ARG A 159 21.98 3.61 4.96
C ARG A 159 22.80 4.61 4.14
N THR A 160 24.10 4.68 4.30
CA THR A 160 24.97 5.56 3.49
C THR A 160 24.87 5.19 2.02
N VAL A 161 24.82 3.89 1.70
CA VAL A 161 24.62 3.40 0.32
C VAL A 161 23.23 3.82 -0.21
N ALA A 162 22.18 3.66 0.59
CA ALA A 162 20.82 4.04 0.18
C ALA A 162 20.68 5.54 -0.11
N VAL A 163 21.30 6.39 0.73
CA VAL A 163 21.30 7.85 0.52
C VAL A 163 22.10 8.21 -0.73
N ALA A 164 23.28 7.65 -0.92
CA ALA A 164 24.08 7.89 -2.10
C ALA A 164 23.37 7.46 -3.39
N LEU A 165 22.67 6.32 -3.37
CA LEU A 165 21.85 5.87 -4.49
C LEU A 165 20.66 6.81 -4.76
N GLU A 166 20.00 7.28 -3.71
CA GLU A 166 18.91 8.25 -3.86
C GLU A 166 19.42 9.55 -4.48
N GLU A 167 20.54 10.08 -4.03
CA GLU A 167 21.16 11.28 -4.59
C GLU A 167 21.59 11.09 -6.03
N ALA A 168 22.28 10.00 -6.35
CA ALA A 168 22.71 9.68 -7.69
C ALA A 168 21.57 9.49 -8.68
N THR A 169 20.42 8.98 -8.23
CA THR A 169 19.25 8.70 -9.08
C THR A 169 18.25 9.86 -9.14
N ARG A 170 18.39 10.87 -8.30
CA ARG A 170 17.47 12.01 -8.22
C ARG A 170 17.30 12.74 -9.54
N GLY A 171 18.34 12.83 -10.37
CA GLY A 171 18.31 13.45 -11.71
C GLY A 171 17.93 12.49 -12.85
N VAL A 172 17.97 11.18 -12.64
CA VAL A 172 17.73 10.17 -13.69
C VAL A 172 16.22 9.93 -13.89
N ARG A 173 15.42 10.10 -12.86
CA ARG A 173 13.94 9.94 -12.94
C ARG A 173 13.27 10.95 -13.88
N GLN A 174 13.88 12.10 -14.15
CA GLN A 174 13.35 13.13 -15.04
C GLN A 174 13.68 12.91 -16.52
N ARG A 175 14.54 11.95 -16.88
CA ARG A 175 15.02 11.74 -18.25
C ARG A 175 14.38 10.56 -18.99
N ARG A 176 13.43 9.86 -18.37
CA ARG A 176 12.73 8.72 -19.00
C ARG A 176 11.25 9.03 -19.21
N HIS A 177 11.02 10.05 -20.01
CA HIS A 177 9.74 10.35 -20.63
C HIS A 177 9.87 10.24 -22.13
#